data_5c836e25d695ae853a50833aa01806e2
#
_entry.id   5c836e25d695ae853a50833aa01806e2
#
_cell.length_a   1.000
_cell.length_b   1.000
_cell.length_c   1.000
_cell.angle_alpha   90.00
_cell.angle_beta   90.00
_cell.angle_gamma   90.00
#
_symmetry.space_group_name_H-M   'P 1'
#
loop_
_entity.id
_entity.type
_entity.pdbx_description
1 polymer ?
#
loop_
_entity_poly.entity_id
_entity_poly.type
_entity_poly.pdbx_seq_one_letter_code
_entity_poly.pdbx_strand_id
1 'polypeptide(L)'
;MTHKTISNEVEFLSTTLETLRDSGEISNDAYLEAGSIQGGLSIISNLIAQGVSGEEVRVQLQHLRDRAERIHSNHPELDGKIEAVRY
;
A
#
# COMPACT_ATOMS: atom_id res chain seq x y z
N MET A 1 11.86 -8.36 5.46
CA MET A 1 10.41 -8.29 5.29
C MET A 1 9.84 -9.68 5.06
N THR A 2 8.82 -10.07 5.79
CA THR A 2 8.24 -11.41 5.71
C THR A 2 6.88 -11.35 5.00
N HIS A 3 6.44 -12.50 4.51
CA HIS A 3 5.10 -12.66 3.92
C HIS A 3 4.00 -12.19 4.89
N LYS A 4 4.10 -12.58 6.17
CA LYS A 4 3.11 -12.20 7.18
C LYS A 4 3.08 -10.70 7.43
N THR A 5 4.24 -10.05 7.49
CA THR A 5 4.33 -8.61 7.69
C THR A 5 3.64 -7.85 6.54
N ILE A 6 3.89 -8.28 5.30
CA ILE A 6 3.27 -7.66 4.13
C ILE A 6 1.76 -7.91 4.12
N SER A 7 1.32 -9.13 4.44
CA SER A 7 -0.11 -9.46 4.49
C SER A 7 -0.85 -8.62 5.52
N ASN A 8 -0.25 -8.39 6.69
CA ASN A 8 -0.84 -7.53 7.72
C ASN A 8 -0.97 -6.09 7.23
N GLU A 9 0.03 -5.58 6.51
CA GLU A 9 0.00 -4.23 5.97
C GLU A 9 -1.07 -4.09 4.88
N VAL A 10 -1.21 -5.09 4.01
CA VAL A 10 -2.26 -5.10 2.99
C VAL A 10 -3.64 -5.05 3.62
N GLU A 11 -3.86 -5.83 4.66
CA GLU A 11 -5.15 -5.85 5.36
C GLU A 11 -5.44 -4.51 6.05
N PHE A 12 -4.43 -3.94 6.70
CA PHE A 12 -4.55 -2.63 7.33
C PHE A 12 -4.91 -1.56 6.30
N LEU A 13 -4.19 -1.51 5.18
CA LEU A 13 -4.43 -0.52 4.12
C LEU A 13 -5.82 -0.68 3.52
N SER A 14 -6.25 -1.91 3.25
CA SER A 14 -7.57 -2.17 2.68
C SER A 14 -8.67 -1.61 3.56
N THR A 15 -8.64 -1.95 4.84
CA THR A 15 -9.66 -1.52 5.81
C THR A 15 -9.62 -0.01 6.01
N THR A 16 -8.41 0.56 6.16
CA THR A 16 -8.23 1.98 6.42
C THR A 16 -8.69 2.82 5.23
N LEU A 17 -8.30 2.43 4.01
CA LEU A 17 -8.68 3.18 2.81
C LEU A 17 -10.19 3.18 2.60
N GLU A 18 -10.85 2.05 2.83
CA GLU A 18 -12.31 1.99 2.74
C GLU A 18 -12.98 2.91 3.75
N THR A 19 -12.49 2.91 4.98
CA THR A 19 -13.01 3.76 6.05
C THR A 19 -12.86 5.24 5.70
N LEU A 20 -11.67 5.64 5.23
CA LEU A 20 -11.39 7.03 4.88
C LEU A 20 -12.21 7.49 3.69
N ARG A 21 -12.41 6.63 2.70
CA ARG A 21 -13.27 6.94 1.55
C ARG A 21 -14.72 7.12 1.99
N ASP A 22 -15.23 6.18 2.78
CA ASP A 22 -16.63 6.18 3.19
C ASP A 22 -16.98 7.38 4.08
N SER A 23 -16.02 7.84 4.89
CA SER A 23 -16.18 9.01 5.74
C SER A 23 -15.97 10.34 4.99
N GLY A 24 -15.52 10.28 3.73
CA GLY A 24 -15.26 11.48 2.93
C GLY A 24 -13.94 12.17 3.25
N GLU A 25 -13.06 11.54 4.03
CA GLU A 25 -11.76 12.14 4.38
C GLU A 25 -10.75 12.09 3.25
N ILE A 26 -10.92 11.16 2.31
CA ILE A 26 -10.10 11.12 1.10
C ILE A 26 -11.01 11.07 -0.13
N SER A 27 -10.49 11.57 -1.26
CA SER A 27 -11.21 11.55 -2.52
C SER A 27 -11.22 10.13 -3.10
N ASN A 28 -12.15 9.89 -4.03
CA ASN A 28 -12.18 8.64 -4.75
C ASN A 28 -10.90 8.41 -5.56
N ASP A 29 -10.30 9.48 -6.11
CA ASP A 29 -9.03 9.38 -6.84
C ASP A 29 -7.90 8.93 -5.91
N ALA A 30 -7.81 9.51 -4.70
CA ALA A 30 -6.81 9.10 -3.72
C ALA A 30 -7.02 7.64 -3.30
N TYR A 31 -8.27 7.23 -3.14
CA TYR A 31 -8.59 5.85 -2.81
C TYR A 31 -8.11 4.87 -3.90
N LEU A 32 -8.38 5.18 -5.16
CA LEU A 32 -7.98 4.32 -6.27
C LEU A 32 -6.47 4.25 -6.43
N GLU A 33 -5.76 5.38 -6.29
CA GLU A 33 -4.31 5.40 -6.38
C GLU A 33 -3.65 4.63 -5.24
N ALA A 34 -4.12 4.83 -4.01
CA ALA A 34 -3.61 4.10 -2.86
C ALA A 34 -3.92 2.60 -2.96
N GLY A 35 -5.06 2.24 -3.52
CA GLY A 35 -5.43 0.86 -3.78
C GLY A 35 -4.45 0.14 -4.69
N SER A 36 -3.80 0.86 -5.62
CA SER A 36 -2.78 0.26 -6.49
C SER A 36 -1.54 -0.16 -5.70
N ILE A 37 -1.20 0.55 -4.62
CA ILE A 37 -0.09 0.15 -3.73
C ILE A 37 -0.48 -1.11 -2.95
N GLN A 38 -1.69 -1.16 -2.42
CA GLN A 38 -2.22 -2.33 -1.73
C GLN A 38 -2.17 -3.56 -2.64
N GLY A 39 -2.63 -3.43 -3.88
CA GLY A 39 -2.59 -4.51 -4.86
C GLY A 39 -1.16 -4.98 -5.15
N GLY A 40 -0.23 -4.02 -5.29
CA GLY A 40 1.18 -4.33 -5.50
C GLY A 40 1.80 -5.07 -4.33
N LEU A 41 1.47 -4.69 -3.09
CA LEU A 41 1.94 -5.38 -1.90
C LEU A 41 1.39 -6.81 -1.83
N SER A 42 0.15 -7.03 -2.24
CA SER A 42 -0.43 -8.37 -2.31
C SER A 42 0.33 -9.26 -3.27
N ILE A 43 0.72 -8.73 -4.44
CA ILE A 43 1.52 -9.47 -5.42
C ILE A 43 2.88 -9.83 -4.83
N ILE A 44 3.54 -8.89 -4.16
CA ILE A 44 4.85 -9.13 -3.53
C ILE A 44 4.73 -10.19 -2.44
N SER A 45 3.68 -10.13 -1.63
CA SER A 45 3.42 -11.14 -0.61
C SER A 45 3.33 -12.53 -1.22
N ASN A 46 2.62 -12.67 -2.35
CA ASN A 46 2.50 -13.94 -3.05
C ASN A 46 3.84 -14.42 -3.60
N LEU A 47 4.67 -13.51 -4.14
CA LEU A 47 5.99 -13.86 -4.66
C LEU A 47 6.89 -14.41 -3.54
N ILE A 48 6.86 -13.79 -2.37
CA ILE A 48 7.63 -14.27 -1.22
C ILE A 48 7.15 -15.66 -0.79
N ALA A 49 5.84 -15.88 -0.75
CA ALA A 49 5.25 -17.16 -0.38
C ALA A 49 5.62 -18.26 -1.36
N GLN A 50 5.83 -17.91 -2.64
CA GLN A 50 6.23 -18.86 -3.69
C GLN A 50 7.73 -19.11 -3.73
N GLY A 51 8.52 -18.43 -2.91
CA GLY A 51 9.96 -18.62 -2.85
C GLY A 51 10.74 -17.89 -3.94
N VAL A 52 10.19 -16.82 -4.51
CA VAL A 52 10.89 -16.01 -5.50
C VAL A 52 12.11 -15.36 -4.88
N SER A 53 13.17 -15.15 -5.67
CA SER A 53 14.45 -14.62 -5.16
C SER A 53 14.27 -13.27 -4.47
N GLY A 54 15.13 -13.01 -3.46
CA GLY A 54 15.10 -11.74 -2.74
C GLY A 54 15.42 -10.54 -3.63
N GLU A 55 16.22 -10.74 -4.69
CA GLU A 55 16.52 -9.68 -5.64
C GLU A 55 15.32 -9.29 -6.45
N GLU A 56 14.54 -10.24 -6.92
CA GLU A 56 13.30 -9.98 -7.66
C GLU A 56 12.30 -9.24 -6.76
N VAL A 57 12.16 -9.67 -5.52
CA VAL A 57 11.28 -9.00 -4.55
C VAL A 57 11.73 -7.56 -4.34
N ARG A 58 13.04 -7.31 -4.24
CA ARG A 58 13.59 -5.97 -4.04
C ARG A 58 13.26 -5.04 -5.22
N VAL A 59 13.36 -5.55 -6.45
CA VAL A 59 13.00 -4.79 -7.65
C VAL A 59 11.52 -4.38 -7.61
N GLN A 60 10.65 -5.31 -7.26
CA GLN A 60 9.22 -5.02 -7.17
C GLN A 60 8.92 -4.01 -6.07
N LEU A 61 9.59 -4.11 -4.92
CA LEU A 61 9.44 -3.14 -3.84
C LEU A 61 9.89 -1.74 -4.27
N GLN A 62 10.96 -1.64 -5.05
CA GLN A 62 11.44 -0.35 -5.54
C GLN A 62 10.40 0.29 -6.47
N HIS A 63 9.77 -0.48 -7.35
CA HIS A 63 8.70 0.01 -8.21
C HIS A 63 7.52 0.55 -7.39
N LEU A 64 7.17 -0.14 -6.30
CA LEU A 64 6.11 0.34 -5.41
C LEU A 64 6.49 1.62 -4.69
N ARG A 65 7.74 1.75 -4.25
CA ARG A 65 8.22 2.99 -3.63
C ARG A 65 8.13 4.16 -4.57
N ASP A 66 8.54 3.98 -5.83
CA ASP A 66 8.48 5.03 -6.84
C ASP A 66 7.02 5.45 -7.08
N ARG A 67 6.11 4.50 -7.13
CA ARG A 67 4.68 4.78 -7.27
C ARG A 67 4.14 5.52 -6.05
N ALA A 68 4.53 5.10 -4.85
CA ALA A 68 4.09 5.74 -3.63
C ALA A 68 4.55 7.19 -3.55
N GLU A 69 5.76 7.50 -4.01
CA GLU A 69 6.26 8.87 -4.07
C GLU A 69 5.41 9.74 -5.00
N ARG A 70 5.02 9.20 -6.16
CA ARG A 70 4.15 9.93 -7.08
C ARG A 70 2.77 10.18 -6.47
N ILE A 71 2.22 9.19 -5.78
CA ILE A 71 0.94 9.33 -5.10
C ILE A 71 1.04 10.38 -3.99
N HIS A 72 2.13 10.37 -3.24
CA HIS A 72 2.36 11.37 -2.20
C HIS A 72 2.43 12.79 -2.78
N SER A 73 3.04 12.95 -3.95
CA SER A 73 3.09 14.25 -4.62
C SER A 73 1.71 14.75 -5.03
N ASN A 74 0.82 13.84 -5.44
CA ASN A 74 -0.54 14.18 -5.86
C ASN A 74 -1.51 14.31 -4.69
N HIS A 75 -1.28 13.56 -3.61
CA HIS A 75 -2.13 13.52 -2.42
C HIS A 75 -1.28 13.60 -1.15
N PRO A 76 -0.69 14.78 -0.86
CA PRO A 76 0.29 14.89 0.24
C PRO A 76 -0.29 14.65 1.64
N GLU A 77 -1.60 14.73 1.80
CA GLU A 77 -2.26 14.50 3.09
C GLU A 77 -2.59 13.03 3.37
N LEU A 78 -2.51 12.18 2.35
CA LEU A 78 -2.97 10.80 2.45
C LEU A 78 -2.19 10.00 3.49
N ASP A 79 -0.86 10.09 3.49
CA ASP A 79 -0.03 9.35 4.43
C ASP A 79 -0.36 9.72 5.88
N GLY A 80 -0.54 11.00 6.15
CA GLY A 80 -0.90 11.47 7.48
C GLY A 80 -2.23 10.93 7.95
N LYS A 81 -3.21 10.85 7.07
CA LYS A 81 -4.53 10.32 7.39
C LYS A 81 -4.49 8.82 7.67
N ILE A 82 -3.70 8.08 6.89
CA ILE A 82 -3.52 6.64 7.10
C ILE A 82 -2.82 6.40 8.44
N GLU A 83 -1.72 7.10 8.71
CA GLU A 83 -0.95 6.91 9.93
C GLU A 83 -1.74 7.33 11.18
N ALA A 84 -2.63 8.30 11.07
CA ALA A 84 -3.48 8.70 12.18
C ALA A 84 -4.41 7.55 12.64
N VAL A 85 -4.80 6.67 11.73
CA VAL A 85 -5.64 5.50 12.06
C VAL A 85 -4.80 4.36 12.65
N ARG A 86 -3.53 4.29 12.31
CA ARG A 86 -2.63 3.21 12.76
C ARG A 86 -2.41 3.20 14.26
N TYR A 87 -2.53 4.34 14.91
CA TYR A 87 -2.31 4.47 16.36
C TYR A 87 -3.63 4.75 17.13
#